data_936ff35115e3062d47808da389fdb7eb
#
_entry.id   936ff35115e3062d47808da389fdb7eb
#
_cell.length_a   1.000
_cell.length_b   1.000
_cell.length_c   1.000
_cell.angle_alpha   90.00
_cell.angle_beta   90.00
_cell.angle_gamma   90.00
#
_symmetry.space_group_name_H-M   'P 1'
#
loop_
_entity.id
_entity.type
_entity.pdbx_description
1 polymer ?
#
loop_
_entity_poly.entity_id
_entity_poly.type
_entity_poly.pdbx_seq_one_letter_code
_entity_poly.pdbx_strand_id
1 'polypeptide(L)'
;MVDVYLEPDDVVRLENAATNLRDRLLIRLLFHLGCRISEELGLKVEDIDLNHGTVTIQHLKSRIKLVCPHCNAGLGKGHSFCPKCGTKVEDAVAQAKEHRRVRSLPIDTETMEMLRDYILRGGAVTREGKMLIFGINRHRAWQVVKECAERAGLTDLVNPDTGKARGISP
;
A
#
# COMPACT_ATOMS: atom_id res chain seq x y z
N MET A 1 -20.74 15.87 1.40
CA MET A 1 -19.87 15.35 2.48
C MET A 1 -18.47 15.79 2.11
N VAL A 2 -17.90 16.76 2.83
CA VAL A 2 -16.52 17.21 2.56
C VAL A 2 -15.61 16.19 3.24
N ASP A 3 -14.88 15.41 2.43
CA ASP A 3 -13.83 14.55 2.96
C ASP A 3 -12.65 15.44 3.35
N VAL A 4 -12.11 15.22 4.53
CA VAL A 4 -10.92 15.94 5.00
C VAL A 4 -9.70 15.24 4.44
N TYR A 5 -9.02 15.90 3.54
CA TYR A 5 -7.76 15.44 2.94
C TYR A 5 -6.59 16.25 3.49
N LEU A 6 -5.41 15.66 3.42
CA LEU A 6 -4.16 16.40 3.63
C LEU A 6 -3.94 17.34 2.46
N GLU A 7 -3.69 18.60 2.76
CA GLU A 7 -3.24 19.56 1.75
C GLU A 7 -1.74 19.30 1.41
N PRO A 8 -1.27 19.70 0.21
CA PRO A 8 0.13 19.53 -0.18
C PRO A 8 1.12 20.07 0.85
N ASP A 9 0.83 21.19 1.47
CA ASP A 9 1.67 21.79 2.52
C ASP A 9 1.73 20.93 3.78
N ASP A 10 0.65 20.23 4.13
CA ASP A 10 0.64 19.30 5.25
C ASP A 10 1.52 18.08 4.96
N VAL A 11 1.55 17.62 3.72
CA VAL A 11 2.43 16.52 3.30
C VAL A 11 3.89 16.94 3.43
N VAL A 12 4.25 18.14 2.98
CA VAL A 12 5.60 18.70 3.15
C VAL A 12 5.99 18.78 4.63
N ARG A 13 5.07 19.20 5.49
CA ARG A 13 5.28 19.23 6.95
C ARG A 13 5.51 17.83 7.52
N LEU A 14 4.74 16.83 7.06
CA LEU A 14 4.92 15.43 7.44
C LEU A 14 6.28 14.88 7.01
N GLU A 15 6.68 15.14 5.76
CA GLU A 15 7.98 14.74 5.22
C GLU A 15 9.14 15.35 6.02
N ASN A 16 9.05 16.65 6.34
CA ASN A 16 10.07 17.35 7.10
C ASN A 16 10.14 16.93 8.59
N ALA A 17 9.06 16.37 9.11
CA ALA A 17 9.02 15.81 10.45
C ALA A 17 9.66 14.42 10.55
N ALA A 18 9.97 13.79 9.41
CA ALA A 18 10.69 12.51 9.39
C ALA A 18 12.15 12.70 9.82
N THR A 19 12.65 11.80 10.66
CA THR A 19 14.00 11.88 11.24
C THR A 19 15.07 11.16 10.41
N ASN A 20 14.67 10.44 9.37
CA ASN A 20 15.56 9.68 8.50
C ASN A 20 14.98 9.59 7.08
N LEU A 21 15.86 9.26 6.12
CA LEU A 21 15.52 9.24 4.70
C LEU A 21 14.47 8.17 4.36
N ARG A 22 14.49 7.00 5.02
CA ARG A 22 13.50 5.94 4.83
C ARG A 22 12.09 6.44 5.13
N ASP A 23 11.91 7.04 6.30
CA ASP A 23 10.61 7.49 6.79
C ASP A 23 10.08 8.66 5.95
N ARG A 24 10.98 9.55 5.52
CA ARG A 24 10.64 10.62 4.59
C ARG A 24 10.18 10.10 3.23
N LEU A 25 10.91 9.13 2.66
CA LEU A 25 10.54 8.47 1.41
C LEU A 25 9.20 7.73 1.51
N LEU A 26 8.95 7.04 2.63
CA LEU A 26 7.69 6.35 2.88
C LEU A 26 6.50 7.32 2.79
N ILE A 27 6.57 8.47 3.47
CA ILE A 27 5.51 9.48 3.44
C ILE A 27 5.34 10.05 2.04
N ARG A 28 6.46 10.40 1.38
CA ARG A 28 6.47 11.01 0.06
C ARG A 28 5.88 10.08 -1.01
N LEU A 29 6.26 8.80 -1.02
CA LEU A 29 5.76 7.84 -1.99
C LEU A 29 4.29 7.49 -1.76
N LEU A 30 3.83 7.37 -0.50
CA LEU A 30 2.40 7.19 -0.19
C LEU A 30 1.55 8.29 -0.82
N PHE A 31 2.02 9.53 -0.73
CA PHE A 31 1.31 10.68 -1.30
C PHE A 31 1.39 10.72 -2.82
N HIS A 32 2.60 10.65 -3.40
CA HIS A 32 2.80 10.78 -4.84
C HIS A 32 2.22 9.62 -5.64
N LEU A 33 2.30 8.39 -5.13
CA LEU A 33 1.80 7.21 -5.82
C LEU A 33 0.31 6.93 -5.52
N GLY A 34 -0.25 7.53 -4.45
CA GLY A 34 -1.62 7.27 -4.02
C GLY A 34 -1.90 5.77 -3.85
N CYS A 35 -0.88 5.02 -3.44
CA CYS A 35 -0.96 3.58 -3.27
C CYS A 35 -1.34 3.19 -1.84
N ARG A 36 -1.74 1.94 -1.64
CA ARG A 36 -1.94 1.42 -0.29
C ARG A 36 -0.61 1.13 0.38
N ILE A 37 -0.55 1.29 1.70
CA ILE A 37 0.65 0.99 2.49
C ILE A 37 1.23 -0.40 2.20
N SER A 38 0.39 -1.41 1.97
CA SER A 38 0.84 -2.77 1.65
C SER A 38 1.44 -2.89 0.24
N GLU A 39 0.98 -2.07 -0.69
CA GLU A 39 1.51 -2.01 -2.06
C GLU A 39 2.89 -1.34 -2.04
N GLU A 40 3.02 -0.27 -1.28
CA GLU A 40 4.28 0.44 -1.12
C GLU A 40 5.35 -0.38 -0.39
N LEU A 41 4.98 -1.03 0.72
CA LEU A 41 5.90 -1.93 1.44
C LEU A 41 6.29 -3.18 0.64
N GLY A 42 5.54 -3.50 -0.42
CA GLY A 42 5.86 -4.54 -1.38
C GLY A 42 6.73 -4.09 -2.55
N LEU A 43 7.07 -2.80 -2.65
CA LEU A 43 7.93 -2.26 -3.72
C LEU A 43 9.33 -2.84 -3.62
N LYS A 44 9.83 -3.29 -4.78
CA LYS A 44 11.19 -3.81 -4.94
C LYS A 44 12.05 -2.80 -5.71
N VAL A 45 13.33 -2.94 -5.59
CA VAL A 45 14.29 -2.14 -6.39
C VAL A 45 14.03 -2.33 -7.89
N GLU A 46 13.71 -3.54 -8.33
CA GLU A 46 13.39 -3.85 -9.74
C GLU A 46 12.10 -3.21 -10.26
N ASP A 47 11.21 -2.77 -9.36
CA ASP A 47 9.97 -2.07 -9.72
C ASP A 47 10.19 -0.57 -10.01
N ILE A 48 11.43 -0.08 -9.81
CA ILE A 48 11.82 1.32 -10.01
C ILE A 48 12.66 1.45 -11.28
N ASP A 49 12.14 2.17 -12.25
CA ASP A 49 12.91 2.55 -13.45
C ASP A 49 13.52 3.95 -13.24
N LEU A 50 14.79 3.94 -12.82
CA LEU A 50 15.54 5.16 -12.56
C LEU A 50 15.87 5.97 -13.85
N ASN A 51 15.77 5.35 -15.03
CA ASN A 51 16.05 6.02 -16.31
C ASN A 51 14.82 6.75 -16.83
N HIS A 52 13.65 6.15 -16.68
CA HIS A 52 12.39 6.73 -17.16
C HIS A 52 11.61 7.45 -16.07
N GLY A 53 12.10 7.48 -14.83
CA GLY A 53 11.43 8.14 -13.72
C GLY A 53 10.07 7.53 -13.39
N THR A 54 9.96 6.20 -13.42
CA THR A 54 8.69 5.52 -13.16
C THR A 54 8.81 4.45 -12.06
N VAL A 55 7.69 4.24 -11.34
CA VAL A 55 7.54 3.18 -10.35
C VAL A 55 6.39 2.28 -10.75
N THR A 56 6.62 0.99 -10.75
CA THR A 56 5.64 -0.03 -11.08
C THR A 56 5.04 -0.63 -9.82
N ILE A 57 3.75 -0.40 -9.59
CA ILE A 57 3.01 -0.90 -8.43
C ILE A 57 2.21 -2.12 -8.81
N GLN A 58 2.38 -3.21 -8.06
CA GLN A 58 1.59 -4.42 -8.19
C GLN A 58 0.44 -4.41 -7.18
N HIS A 59 -0.79 -4.53 -7.67
CA HIS A 59 -1.95 -4.63 -6.81
C HIS A 59 -2.02 -6.03 -6.17
N LEU A 60 -1.83 -6.10 -4.84
CA LEU A 60 -1.72 -7.35 -4.08
C LEU A 60 -3.07 -7.99 -3.69
N LYS A 61 -4.20 -7.47 -4.19
CA LYS A 61 -5.51 -7.99 -3.83
C LYS A 61 -5.83 -9.27 -4.61
N SER A 62 -5.40 -10.42 -4.12
CA SER A 62 -5.90 -11.72 -4.57
C SER A 62 -7.28 -11.97 -3.96
N ARG A 63 -8.29 -12.21 -4.80
CA ARG A 63 -9.59 -12.71 -4.35
C ARG A 63 -9.60 -14.23 -4.53
N ILE A 64 -9.56 -14.94 -3.42
CA ILE A 64 -9.82 -16.39 -3.44
C ILE A 64 -11.32 -16.56 -3.64
N LYS A 65 -11.71 -17.16 -4.75
CA LYS A 65 -13.09 -17.62 -4.97
C LYS A 65 -13.14 -19.12 -4.66
N LEU A 66 -14.08 -19.49 -3.80
CA LEU A 66 -14.43 -20.89 -3.62
C LEU A 66 -15.31 -21.29 -4.79
N VAL A 67 -15.00 -22.42 -5.44
CA VAL A 67 -15.80 -22.96 -6.53
C VAL A 67 -16.17 -24.41 -6.26
N CYS A 68 -17.31 -24.81 -6.78
CA CYS A 68 -17.77 -26.19 -6.71
C CYS A 68 -16.85 -27.08 -7.53
N PRO A 69 -16.33 -28.19 -6.97
CA PRO A 69 -15.45 -29.10 -7.70
C PRO A 69 -16.16 -29.79 -8.87
N HIS A 70 -17.49 -29.91 -8.83
CA HIS A 70 -18.27 -30.62 -9.83
C HIS A 70 -18.71 -29.76 -11.02
N CYS A 71 -19.14 -28.50 -10.77
CA CYS A 71 -19.68 -27.64 -11.83
C CYS A 71 -19.03 -26.26 -11.96
N ASN A 72 -17.95 -26.00 -11.21
CA ASN A 72 -17.21 -24.74 -11.18
C ASN A 72 -18.05 -23.48 -10.83
N ALA A 73 -19.27 -23.66 -10.29
CA ALA A 73 -20.07 -22.54 -9.81
C ALA A 73 -19.42 -21.88 -8.59
N GLY A 74 -19.48 -20.55 -8.51
CA GLY A 74 -18.97 -19.81 -7.36
C GLY A 74 -19.74 -20.16 -6.09
N LEU A 75 -19.01 -20.42 -5.01
CA LEU A 75 -19.54 -20.76 -3.69
C LEU A 75 -19.33 -19.58 -2.73
N GLY A 76 -20.33 -19.28 -1.92
CA GLY A 76 -20.19 -18.38 -0.76
C GLY A 76 -19.62 -19.08 0.46
N LYS A 77 -19.09 -18.31 1.39
CA LYS A 77 -18.67 -18.84 2.70
C LYS A 77 -19.90 -19.44 3.41
N GLY A 78 -19.85 -20.74 3.73
CA GLY A 78 -20.91 -21.44 4.46
C GLY A 78 -21.92 -22.21 3.61
N HIS A 79 -21.73 -22.30 2.30
CA HIS A 79 -22.55 -23.21 1.49
C HIS A 79 -22.22 -24.66 1.79
N SER A 80 -23.17 -25.41 2.34
CA SER A 80 -23.07 -26.86 2.54
C SER A 80 -23.40 -27.65 1.26
N PHE A 81 -24.13 -27.02 0.34
CA PHE A 81 -24.50 -27.57 -0.97
C PHE A 81 -24.30 -26.54 -2.06
N CYS A 82 -23.91 -27.00 -3.25
CA CYS A 82 -23.76 -26.13 -4.41
C CYS A 82 -25.16 -25.64 -4.89
N PRO A 83 -25.39 -24.30 -5.01
CA PRO A 83 -26.67 -23.77 -5.42
C PRO A 83 -27.01 -24.08 -6.88
N LYS A 84 -26.03 -24.50 -7.70
CA LYS A 84 -26.23 -24.80 -9.13
C LYS A 84 -26.47 -26.28 -9.40
N CYS A 85 -25.72 -27.17 -8.79
CA CYS A 85 -25.78 -28.62 -9.09
C CYS A 85 -26.22 -29.47 -7.89
N GLY A 86 -26.50 -28.87 -6.72
CA GLY A 86 -26.96 -29.58 -5.52
C GLY A 86 -25.91 -30.47 -4.84
N THR A 87 -24.70 -30.58 -5.39
CA THR A 87 -23.64 -31.42 -4.83
C THR A 87 -23.23 -30.92 -3.45
N LYS A 88 -23.07 -31.81 -2.48
CA LYS A 88 -22.57 -31.48 -1.14
C LYS A 88 -21.14 -30.94 -1.26
N VAL A 89 -20.88 -29.81 -0.62
CA VAL A 89 -19.58 -29.13 -0.66
C VAL A 89 -18.75 -29.60 0.54
N GLU A 90 -18.08 -30.74 0.39
CA GLU A 90 -17.12 -31.21 1.40
C GLU A 90 -15.71 -30.69 1.15
N ASP A 91 -15.35 -30.50 -0.14
CA ASP A 91 -14.05 -29.99 -0.58
C ASP A 91 -14.22 -28.86 -1.60
N ALA A 92 -14.43 -27.64 -1.11
CA ALA A 92 -14.44 -26.48 -1.99
C ALA A 92 -13.04 -26.19 -2.54
N VAL A 93 -12.92 -26.17 -3.87
CA VAL A 93 -11.66 -25.83 -4.53
C VAL A 93 -11.44 -24.32 -4.47
N ALA A 94 -10.37 -23.89 -3.81
CA ALA A 94 -9.94 -22.51 -3.80
C ALA A 94 -9.30 -22.14 -5.14
N GLN A 95 -10.02 -21.40 -5.99
CA GLN A 95 -9.42 -20.77 -7.17
C GLN A 95 -8.91 -19.39 -6.81
N ALA A 96 -7.60 -19.25 -6.77
CA ALA A 96 -6.96 -17.94 -6.70
C ALA A 96 -7.11 -17.24 -8.05
N LYS A 97 -8.04 -16.30 -8.16
CA LYS A 97 -8.12 -15.41 -9.30
C LYS A 97 -7.13 -14.28 -9.07
N GLU A 98 -5.88 -14.49 -9.48
CA GLU A 98 -4.86 -13.44 -9.46
C GLU A 98 -5.22 -12.38 -10.51
N HIS A 99 -5.91 -11.34 -10.09
CA HIS A 99 -5.98 -10.10 -10.85
C HIS A 99 -4.77 -9.23 -10.45
N ARG A 100 -3.62 -9.53 -11.02
CA ARG A 100 -2.44 -8.65 -10.94
C ARG A 100 -2.72 -7.43 -11.80
N ARG A 101 -3.26 -6.38 -11.19
CA ARG A 101 -3.28 -5.07 -11.83
C ARG A 101 -1.93 -4.42 -11.54
N VAL A 102 -1.18 -4.19 -12.61
CA VAL A 102 0.09 -3.47 -12.57
C VAL A 102 -0.18 -2.04 -13.02
N ARG A 103 0.33 -1.06 -12.28
CA ARG A 103 0.29 0.36 -12.63
C ARG A 103 1.71 0.87 -12.67
N SER A 104 2.11 1.51 -13.77
CA SER A 104 3.36 2.27 -13.81
C SER A 104 3.02 3.75 -13.68
N LEU A 105 3.60 4.41 -12.69
CA LEU A 105 3.34 5.81 -12.35
C LEU A 105 4.64 6.61 -12.46
N PRO A 106 4.60 7.80 -13.07
CA PRO A 106 5.73 8.70 -13.07
C PRO A 106 5.93 9.28 -11.67
N ILE A 107 7.17 9.50 -11.29
CA ILE A 107 7.53 10.26 -10.10
C ILE A 107 8.49 11.39 -10.46
N ASP A 108 8.47 12.44 -9.65
CA ASP A 108 9.30 13.62 -9.86
C ASP A 108 10.79 13.33 -9.65
N THR A 109 11.62 14.20 -10.23
CA THR A 109 13.08 14.04 -10.21
C THR A 109 13.65 14.02 -8.80
N GLU A 110 13.13 14.86 -7.91
CA GLU A 110 13.59 14.93 -6.52
C GLU A 110 13.36 13.60 -5.78
N THR A 111 12.14 13.03 -5.92
CA THR A 111 11.80 11.72 -5.35
C THR A 111 12.69 10.61 -5.91
N MET A 112 12.98 10.67 -7.20
CA MET A 112 13.88 9.72 -7.87
C MET A 112 15.31 9.80 -7.35
N GLU A 113 15.83 11.00 -7.14
CA GLU A 113 17.16 11.22 -6.56
C GLU A 113 17.22 10.71 -5.12
N MET A 114 16.20 10.99 -4.32
CA MET A 114 16.09 10.46 -2.95
C MET A 114 16.05 8.93 -2.92
N LEU A 115 15.30 8.29 -3.82
CA LEU A 115 15.25 6.82 -3.93
C LEU A 115 16.61 6.25 -4.33
N ARG A 116 17.28 6.86 -5.31
CA ARG A 116 18.62 6.46 -5.73
C ARG A 116 19.61 6.54 -4.58
N ASP A 117 19.65 7.67 -3.88
CA ASP A 117 20.54 7.87 -2.73
C ASP A 117 20.26 6.86 -1.61
N TYR A 118 18.97 6.61 -1.31
CA TYR A 118 18.57 5.63 -0.30
C TYR A 118 19.03 4.21 -0.66
N ILE A 119 18.84 3.78 -1.92
CA ILE A 119 19.26 2.45 -2.40
C ILE A 119 20.79 2.33 -2.37
N LEU A 120 21.51 3.35 -2.84
CA LEU A 120 22.97 3.35 -2.88
C LEU A 120 23.60 3.32 -1.47
N ARG A 121 22.95 3.90 -0.48
CA ARG A 121 23.36 3.84 0.93
C ARG A 121 23.00 2.52 1.61
N GLY A 122 22.47 1.54 0.88
CA GLY A 122 22.09 0.24 1.43
C GLY A 122 20.80 0.24 2.21
N GLY A 123 19.88 1.18 1.93
CA GLY A 123 18.58 1.26 2.59
C GLY A 123 17.62 0.14 2.18
N ALA A 124 17.77 -0.42 0.99
CA ALA A 124 16.98 -1.56 0.53
C ALA A 124 17.38 -2.84 1.26
N VAL A 125 16.39 -3.71 1.54
CA VAL A 125 16.58 -4.92 2.35
C VAL A 125 16.18 -6.16 1.58
N THR A 126 17.05 -7.17 1.57
CA THR A 126 16.74 -8.48 0.96
C THR A 126 15.87 -9.32 1.90
N ARG A 127 14.69 -9.71 1.45
CA ARG A 127 13.78 -10.61 2.14
C ARG A 127 13.23 -11.65 1.16
N GLU A 128 13.37 -12.92 1.48
CA GLU A 128 12.89 -14.03 0.65
C GLU A 128 13.36 -13.93 -0.83
N GLY A 129 14.63 -13.57 -1.03
CA GLY A 129 15.23 -13.41 -2.36
C GLY A 129 14.78 -12.17 -3.14
N LYS A 130 13.98 -11.27 -2.54
CA LYS A 130 13.53 -10.01 -3.14
C LYS A 130 14.19 -8.83 -2.44
N MET A 131 14.68 -7.86 -3.20
CA MET A 131 15.24 -6.63 -2.66
C MET A 131 14.12 -5.58 -2.51
N LEU A 132 13.60 -5.44 -1.30
CA LEU A 132 12.52 -4.51 -0.97
C LEU A 132 13.09 -3.12 -0.65
N ILE A 133 12.39 -2.08 -1.08
CA ILE A 133 12.73 -0.68 -0.74
C ILE A 133 12.59 -0.47 0.76
N PHE A 134 11.48 -0.92 1.35
CA PHE A 134 11.20 -0.74 2.76
C PHE A 134 11.29 -2.06 3.53
N GLY A 135 12.27 -2.16 4.44
CA GLY A 135 12.47 -3.33 5.30
C GLY A 135 11.60 -3.32 6.58
N ILE A 136 10.46 -2.65 6.57
CA ILE A 136 9.56 -2.52 7.72
C ILE A 136 8.20 -3.19 7.46
N ASN A 137 7.50 -3.54 8.53
CA ASN A 137 6.16 -4.07 8.44
C ASN A 137 5.10 -2.96 8.46
N ARG A 138 3.85 -3.32 8.16
CA ARG A 138 2.72 -2.39 8.12
C ARG A 138 2.51 -1.65 9.45
N HIS A 139 2.69 -2.33 10.58
CA HIS A 139 2.52 -1.72 11.90
C HIS A 139 3.56 -0.62 12.14
N ARG A 140 4.83 -0.90 11.83
CA ARG A 140 5.90 0.11 11.93
C ARG A 140 5.69 1.29 10.98
N ALA A 141 5.26 1.03 9.73
CA ALA A 141 4.92 2.10 8.79
C ALA A 141 3.79 3.00 9.31
N TRP A 142 2.75 2.39 9.91
CA TRP A 142 1.68 3.14 10.56
C TRP A 142 2.20 4.00 11.73
N GLN A 143 3.09 3.47 12.58
CA GLN A 143 3.73 4.22 13.65
C GLN A 143 4.54 5.40 13.10
N VAL A 144 5.32 5.21 12.04
CA VAL A 144 6.10 6.27 11.39
C VAL A 144 5.22 7.44 10.98
N VAL A 145 4.11 7.16 10.29
CA VAL A 145 3.17 8.23 9.87
C VAL A 145 2.59 8.96 11.08
N LYS A 146 2.22 8.24 12.14
CA LYS A 146 1.70 8.82 13.38
C LYS A 146 2.74 9.71 14.09
N GLU A 147 3.95 9.20 14.28
CA GLU A 147 5.05 9.93 14.91
C GLU A 147 5.41 11.20 14.13
N CYS A 148 5.36 11.15 12.77
CA CYS A 148 5.57 12.31 11.93
C CYS A 148 4.41 13.31 12.03
N ALA A 149 3.17 12.83 12.08
CA ALA A 149 1.99 13.68 12.25
C ALA A 149 2.02 14.44 13.60
N GLU A 150 2.38 13.76 14.68
CA GLU A 150 2.55 14.37 16.01
C GLU A 150 3.62 15.46 15.98
N ARG A 151 4.80 15.16 15.42
CA ARG A 151 5.90 16.14 15.30
C ARG A 151 5.57 17.32 14.39
N ALA A 152 4.77 17.09 13.35
CA ALA A 152 4.30 18.14 12.44
C ALA A 152 3.15 18.99 13.02
N GLY A 153 2.59 18.60 14.19
CA GLY A 153 1.41 19.23 14.77
C GLY A 153 0.12 18.96 13.98
N LEU A 154 0.06 17.80 13.30
CA LEU A 154 -1.05 17.36 12.46
C LEU A 154 -1.76 16.15 13.09
N THR A 155 -2.06 16.22 14.37
CA THR A 155 -2.63 15.08 15.10
C THR A 155 -4.05 14.76 14.73
N ASP A 156 -4.84 15.80 14.45
CA ASP A 156 -6.26 15.69 14.14
C ASP A 156 -6.67 16.58 12.97
N LEU A 157 -7.21 15.97 11.94
CA LEU A 157 -7.90 16.67 10.87
C LEU A 157 -9.38 16.82 11.28
N VAL A 158 -9.80 18.03 11.53
CA VAL A 158 -11.19 18.32 11.91
C VAL A 158 -12.02 18.57 10.66
N ASN A 159 -13.07 17.79 10.46
CA ASN A 159 -14.03 18.05 9.40
C ASN A 159 -14.82 19.32 9.74
N PRO A 160 -14.77 20.37 8.89
CA PRO A 160 -15.38 21.66 9.17
C PRO A 160 -16.92 21.58 9.27
N ASP A 161 -17.56 20.63 8.57
CA ASP A 161 -19.03 20.51 8.56
C ASP A 161 -19.55 19.71 9.75
N THR A 162 -18.80 18.74 10.24
CA THR A 162 -19.27 17.80 11.27
C THR A 162 -18.58 17.98 12.61
N GLY A 163 -17.48 18.74 12.69
CA GLY A 163 -16.62 18.88 13.87
C GLY A 163 -15.92 17.59 14.32
N LYS A 164 -16.03 16.50 13.53
CA LYS A 164 -15.40 15.23 13.88
C LYS A 164 -13.91 15.27 13.57
N ALA A 165 -13.11 14.96 14.58
CA ALA A 165 -11.67 14.77 14.42
C ALA A 165 -11.36 13.40 13.79
N ARG A 166 -10.43 13.36 12.85
CA ARG A 166 -9.92 12.14 12.22
C ARG A 166 -8.40 12.16 12.24
N GLY A 167 -7.80 11.16 12.89
CA GLY A 167 -6.35 11.03 12.90
C GLY A 167 -5.78 10.65 11.53
N ILE A 168 -4.58 11.14 11.22
CA ILE A 168 -3.86 10.78 10.00
C ILE A 168 -3.44 9.31 10.07
N SER A 169 -3.68 8.57 8.99
CA SER A 169 -3.25 7.18 8.82
C SER A 169 -2.90 6.90 7.36
N PRO A 170 -1.91 6.03 7.10
CA PRO A 170 -1.52 5.63 5.75
C PRO A 170 -2.59 4.80 5.04
#